data_d33f87e02d1915efdb142aaabe018762
#
_entry.id   d33f87e02d1915efdb142aaabe018762
#
_cell.length_a   1.000
_cell.length_b   1.000
_cell.length_c   1.000
_cell.angle_alpha   90.00
_cell.angle_beta   90.00
_cell.angle_gamma   90.00
#
_symmetry.space_group_name_H-M   'P 1'
#
loop_
_entity.id
_entity.type
_entity.pdbx_description
1 polymer ?
#
loop_
_entity_poly.entity_id
_entity_poly.type
_entity_poly.pdbx_seq_one_letter_code
_entity_poly.pdbx_strand_id
1 'polypeptide(L)'
;MQASIQSRLAGAMREQGMRSLLLADPENFGYVAGPMLPYVKQTPDRAVLALFEPGTDEAACTCWLYPDLAQPAEAQLAKEPSAVCVAVAEDAVGADCLIRRLKESRPDLDGVVGVDFSQTAASVFDALRAAFPGCSFKDAGPMLRGLRLVKLPEEIDRIEMACRQVDTGIIGAINHMEGAHSGSAYRKGFYTVPEFIERVRIHAYEGGTSMSGNMAAVAGEAIGANYMPQRGFLPSEGLCRIEYACCHGGYWGVTARMIHIGEDMDPRVRSACADNLSLKMLALDMLRPGVACSDIHGAVVKPQSGASRFPALPA
;
A
#
# COMPACT_ATOMS: atom_id res chain seq x y z
N MET A 1 12.80 -8.60 11.07
CA MET A 1 11.37 -8.54 10.70
C MET A 1 10.86 -9.85 10.09
N GLN A 2 11.41 -10.36 8.98
CA GLN A 2 10.85 -11.52 8.28
C GLN A 2 10.80 -12.80 9.13
N ALA A 3 11.83 -13.12 9.91
CA ALA A 3 11.81 -14.27 10.81
C ALA A 3 10.62 -14.24 11.80
N SER A 4 10.25 -13.05 12.31
CA SER A 4 9.09 -12.90 13.19
C SER A 4 7.77 -13.07 12.44
N ILE A 5 7.67 -12.59 11.19
CA ILE A 5 6.51 -12.82 10.33
C ILE A 5 6.34 -14.31 10.03
N GLN A 6 7.41 -14.98 9.63
CA GLN A 6 7.39 -16.40 9.29
C GLN A 6 7.07 -17.27 10.51
N SER A 7 7.56 -16.91 11.70
CA SER A 7 7.22 -17.60 12.96
C SER A 7 5.73 -17.49 13.31
N ARG A 8 5.16 -16.28 13.19
CA ARG A 8 3.71 -16.04 13.39
C ARG A 8 2.88 -16.80 12.35
N LEU A 9 3.33 -16.80 11.10
CA LEU A 9 2.69 -17.50 10.00
C LEU A 9 2.67 -19.00 10.24
N ALA A 10 3.80 -19.59 10.65
CA ALA A 10 3.91 -21.00 10.98
C ALA A 10 2.94 -21.43 12.10
N GLY A 11 2.74 -20.57 13.12
CA GLY A 11 1.74 -20.77 14.16
C GLY A 11 0.31 -20.82 13.59
N ALA A 12 -0.07 -19.80 12.83
CA ALA A 12 -1.40 -19.70 12.22
C ALA A 12 -1.68 -20.82 11.21
N MET A 13 -0.69 -21.27 10.45
CA MET A 13 -0.80 -22.40 9.52
C MET A 13 -1.08 -23.69 10.27
N ARG A 14 -0.39 -23.96 11.39
CA ARG A 14 -0.64 -25.15 12.22
C ARG A 14 -2.06 -25.17 12.77
N GLU A 15 -2.57 -24.05 13.27
CA GLU A 15 -3.95 -23.92 13.75
C GLU A 15 -4.98 -24.23 12.67
N GLN A 16 -4.65 -23.95 11.42
CA GLN A 16 -5.53 -24.19 10.28
C GLN A 16 -5.27 -25.52 9.55
N GLY A 17 -4.31 -26.32 10.02
CA GLY A 17 -3.95 -27.59 9.41
C GLY A 17 -3.31 -27.48 8.03
N MET A 18 -2.70 -26.32 7.71
CA MET A 18 -1.94 -26.11 6.47
C MET A 18 -0.50 -26.60 6.63
N ARG A 19 -0.04 -27.45 5.70
CA ARG A 19 1.33 -27.95 5.66
C ARG A 19 2.28 -26.95 5.02
N SER A 20 1.84 -26.32 3.94
CA SER A 20 2.61 -25.37 3.16
C SER A 20 1.75 -24.22 2.67
N LEU A 21 2.38 -23.14 2.24
CA LEU A 21 1.73 -21.94 1.68
C LEU A 21 2.38 -21.55 0.37
N LEU A 22 1.59 -21.46 -0.69
CA LEU A 22 2.02 -20.93 -1.98
C LEU A 22 1.64 -19.46 -2.09
N LEU A 23 2.60 -18.64 -2.48
CA LEU A 23 2.51 -17.19 -2.59
C LEU A 23 2.71 -16.84 -4.06
N ALA A 24 1.62 -16.51 -4.74
CA ALA A 24 1.61 -16.22 -6.18
C ALA A 24 1.19 -14.76 -6.49
N ASP A 25 1.06 -13.94 -5.46
CA ASP A 25 0.80 -12.50 -5.57
C ASP A 25 1.94 -11.69 -4.97
N PRO A 26 2.28 -10.50 -5.52
CA PRO A 26 3.43 -9.72 -5.10
C PRO A 26 3.39 -9.24 -3.65
N GLU A 27 2.20 -8.99 -3.09
CA GLU A 27 2.06 -8.50 -1.71
C GLU A 27 2.35 -9.60 -0.70
N ASN A 28 1.71 -10.75 -0.83
CA ASN A 28 1.95 -11.87 0.07
C ASN A 28 3.37 -12.42 -0.12
N PHE A 29 3.84 -12.45 -1.37
CA PHE A 29 5.23 -12.79 -1.67
C PHE A 29 6.21 -11.89 -0.90
N GLY A 30 6.11 -10.57 -1.04
CA GLY A 30 6.97 -9.62 -0.34
C GLY A 30 6.82 -9.68 1.18
N TYR A 31 5.59 -9.89 1.68
CA TYR A 31 5.31 -9.98 3.11
C TYR A 31 5.98 -11.20 3.76
N VAL A 32 5.94 -12.36 3.12
CA VAL A 32 6.45 -13.61 3.69
C VAL A 32 7.89 -13.89 3.29
N ALA A 33 8.23 -13.77 2.00
CA ALA A 33 9.56 -14.07 1.49
C ALA A 33 10.57 -12.95 1.70
N GLY A 34 10.11 -11.70 1.79
CA GLY A 34 10.93 -10.51 2.06
C GLY A 34 11.19 -9.60 0.87
N PRO A 35 11.59 -10.11 -0.31
CA PRO A 35 11.90 -9.22 -1.43
C PRO A 35 10.67 -8.47 -1.93
N MET A 36 10.80 -7.14 -1.99
CA MET A 36 9.76 -6.27 -2.54
C MET A 36 10.02 -6.04 -4.02
N LEU A 37 9.08 -6.48 -4.85
CA LEU A 37 9.14 -6.40 -6.32
C LEU A 37 7.92 -5.61 -6.85
N PRO A 38 7.85 -4.31 -6.59
CA PRO A 38 6.63 -3.51 -6.78
C PRO A 38 6.16 -3.43 -8.23
N TYR A 39 7.07 -3.50 -9.20
CA TYR A 39 6.74 -3.41 -10.61
C TYR A 39 6.06 -4.67 -11.19
N VAL A 40 6.09 -5.80 -10.50
CA VAL A 40 5.39 -7.02 -10.94
C VAL A 40 3.89 -6.78 -11.10
N LYS A 41 3.29 -5.98 -10.23
CA LYS A 41 1.88 -5.57 -10.36
C LYS A 41 1.55 -4.79 -11.63
N GLN A 42 2.52 -4.07 -12.15
CA GLN A 42 2.36 -3.21 -13.34
C GLN A 42 2.66 -3.97 -14.63
N THR A 43 3.10 -5.22 -14.51
CA THR A 43 3.55 -6.03 -15.65
C THR A 43 2.77 -7.36 -15.65
N PRO A 44 1.62 -7.43 -16.33
CA PRO A 44 0.72 -8.60 -16.29
C PRO A 44 1.37 -9.93 -16.68
N ASP A 45 2.41 -9.87 -17.51
CA ASP A 45 3.16 -11.05 -17.98
C ASP A 45 4.22 -11.53 -16.98
N ARG A 46 4.42 -10.79 -15.88
CA ARG A 46 5.36 -11.17 -14.84
C ARG A 46 4.62 -11.80 -13.67
N ALA A 47 5.17 -12.89 -13.17
CA ALA A 47 4.68 -13.59 -12.00
C ALA A 47 5.78 -13.73 -10.96
N VAL A 48 5.37 -13.91 -9.73
CA VAL A 48 6.20 -14.35 -8.61
C VAL A 48 5.63 -15.65 -8.10
N LEU A 49 6.48 -16.53 -7.58
CA LEU A 49 6.03 -17.74 -6.92
C LEU A 49 6.97 -18.03 -5.75
N ALA A 50 6.41 -18.27 -4.58
CA ALA A 50 7.17 -18.78 -3.45
C ALA A 50 6.40 -19.87 -2.73
N LEU A 51 7.14 -20.81 -2.14
CA LEU A 51 6.64 -21.85 -1.24
C LEU A 51 7.21 -21.59 0.15
N PHE A 52 6.34 -21.47 1.13
CA PHE A 52 6.71 -21.41 2.54
C PHE A 52 6.32 -22.72 3.22
N GLU A 53 7.26 -23.35 3.93
CA GLU A 53 7.09 -24.59 4.66
C GLU A 53 7.69 -24.45 6.06
N PRO A 54 6.85 -24.36 7.10
CA PRO A 54 7.34 -24.21 8.46
C PRO A 54 8.00 -25.51 8.97
N GLY A 55 9.14 -25.39 9.65
CA GLY A 55 9.77 -26.50 10.36
C GLY A 55 10.92 -27.20 9.65
N THR A 56 11.45 -26.64 8.57
CA THR A 56 12.72 -27.07 7.95
C THR A 56 13.89 -26.33 8.61
N ASP A 57 15.03 -27.00 8.81
CA ASP A 57 16.27 -26.40 9.32
C ASP A 57 16.91 -25.42 8.30
N GLU A 58 16.46 -25.48 7.05
CA GLU A 58 16.79 -24.56 5.97
C GLU A 58 15.81 -23.38 5.93
N ALA A 59 16.12 -22.36 5.13
CA ALA A 59 15.22 -21.22 4.94
C ALA A 59 13.81 -21.71 4.61
N ALA A 60 12.85 -21.40 5.49
CA ALA A 60 11.48 -21.90 5.40
C ALA A 60 10.73 -21.43 4.14
N CYS A 61 11.34 -20.56 3.32
CA CYS A 61 10.75 -19.99 2.11
C CYS A 61 11.69 -20.17 0.90
N THR A 62 11.16 -20.70 -0.19
CA THR A 62 11.87 -20.78 -1.49
C THR A 62 11.08 -19.99 -2.53
N CYS A 63 11.78 -19.14 -3.29
CA CYS A 63 11.22 -18.29 -4.32
C CYS A 63 11.66 -18.74 -5.71
N TRP A 64 10.74 -18.83 -6.67
CA TRP A 64 11.03 -19.03 -8.09
C TRP A 64 10.73 -17.74 -8.82
N LEU A 65 11.74 -17.18 -9.47
CA LEU A 65 11.67 -15.88 -10.11
C LEU A 65 12.38 -15.91 -11.48
N TYR A 66 11.92 -15.08 -12.40
CA TYR A 66 12.66 -14.79 -13.62
C TYR A 66 14.00 -14.14 -13.30
N PRO A 67 15.03 -14.27 -14.17
CA PRO A 67 16.36 -13.72 -13.90
C PRO A 67 16.38 -12.23 -13.59
N ASP A 68 15.56 -11.44 -14.29
CA ASP A 68 15.41 -10.00 -14.08
C ASP A 68 14.76 -9.62 -12.74
N LEU A 69 13.99 -10.53 -12.14
CA LEU A 69 13.42 -10.41 -10.80
C LEU A 69 14.30 -11.04 -9.72
N ALA A 70 15.00 -12.12 -10.06
CA ALA A 70 15.87 -12.83 -9.13
C ALA A 70 17.04 -11.96 -8.67
N GLN A 71 17.71 -11.25 -9.56
CA GLN A 71 18.83 -10.38 -9.22
C GLN A 71 18.49 -9.31 -8.16
N PRO A 72 17.43 -8.49 -8.31
CA PRO A 72 17.05 -7.54 -7.28
C PRO A 72 16.53 -8.22 -6.00
N ALA A 73 15.91 -9.40 -6.08
CA ALA A 73 15.50 -10.16 -4.90
C ALA A 73 16.70 -10.66 -4.11
N GLU A 74 17.70 -11.23 -4.75
CA GLU A 74 18.95 -11.70 -4.13
C GLU A 74 19.69 -10.55 -3.45
N ALA A 75 19.74 -9.37 -4.07
CA ALA A 75 20.37 -8.18 -3.47
C ALA A 75 19.63 -7.72 -2.20
N GLN A 76 18.33 -7.92 -2.09
CA GLN A 76 17.56 -7.66 -0.87
C GLN A 76 17.79 -8.75 0.18
N LEU A 77 17.76 -10.02 -0.23
CA LEU A 77 18.00 -11.18 0.64
C LEU A 77 19.43 -11.24 1.19
N ALA A 78 20.39 -10.69 0.49
CA ALA A 78 21.77 -10.56 1.00
C ALA A 78 21.85 -9.65 2.25
N LYS A 79 20.90 -8.72 2.41
CA LYS A 79 20.82 -7.82 3.57
C LYS A 79 19.97 -8.41 4.71
N GLU A 80 18.92 -9.11 4.37
CA GLU A 80 18.00 -9.74 5.31
C GLU A 80 17.60 -11.13 4.79
N PRO A 81 18.41 -12.18 5.09
CA PRO A 81 18.13 -13.53 4.60
C PRO A 81 16.82 -14.08 5.18
N SER A 82 15.85 -14.30 4.32
CA SER A 82 14.51 -14.80 4.70
C SER A 82 13.97 -15.85 3.74
N ALA A 83 14.60 -16.02 2.58
CA ALA A 83 14.22 -16.98 1.57
C ALA A 83 15.45 -17.41 0.75
N VAL A 84 15.33 -18.56 0.07
CA VAL A 84 16.24 -18.98 -1.00
C VAL A 84 15.63 -18.57 -2.33
N CYS A 85 16.42 -17.96 -3.19
CA CYS A 85 15.99 -17.55 -4.52
C CYS A 85 16.49 -18.53 -5.58
N VAL A 86 15.58 -18.98 -6.46
CA VAL A 86 15.88 -19.83 -7.61
C VAL A 86 15.53 -19.05 -8.88
N ALA A 87 16.54 -18.70 -9.67
CA ALA A 87 16.33 -18.09 -10.95
C ALA A 87 15.83 -19.12 -11.99
N VAL A 88 14.75 -18.81 -12.67
CA VAL A 88 14.11 -19.65 -13.68
C VAL A 88 14.41 -19.08 -15.06
N ALA A 89 15.47 -19.55 -15.67
CA ALA A 89 15.88 -19.14 -17.03
C ALA A 89 15.05 -19.92 -18.07
N GLU A 90 13.89 -19.36 -18.46
CA GLU A 90 13.08 -19.87 -19.55
C GLU A 90 12.62 -18.72 -20.45
N ASP A 91 12.43 -19.01 -21.74
CA ASP A 91 11.94 -18.05 -22.74
C ASP A 91 10.43 -17.79 -22.61
N ALA A 92 9.71 -18.54 -21.75
CA ALA A 92 8.28 -18.40 -21.54
C ALA A 92 7.98 -17.36 -20.47
N VAL A 93 6.99 -16.50 -20.74
CA VAL A 93 6.41 -15.55 -19.80
C VAL A 93 5.16 -16.15 -19.14
N GLY A 94 4.85 -15.71 -17.90
CA GLY A 94 3.67 -16.18 -17.16
C GLY A 94 4.01 -17.17 -16.05
N ALA A 95 3.02 -17.50 -15.23
CA ALA A 95 3.23 -18.34 -14.04
C ALA A 95 3.59 -19.80 -14.34
N ASP A 96 3.27 -20.31 -15.52
CA ASP A 96 3.38 -21.74 -15.86
C ASP A 96 4.81 -22.27 -15.77
N CYS A 97 5.81 -21.48 -16.20
CA CYS A 97 7.21 -21.87 -16.11
C CYS A 97 7.68 -21.94 -14.64
N LEU A 98 7.23 -21.00 -13.79
CA LEU A 98 7.54 -21.01 -12.36
C LEU A 98 6.88 -22.21 -11.67
N ILE A 99 5.65 -22.53 -12.02
CA ILE A 99 4.90 -23.70 -11.49
C ILE A 99 5.58 -25.00 -11.93
N ARG A 100 6.05 -25.09 -13.17
CA ARG A 100 6.80 -26.25 -13.67
C ARG A 100 8.08 -26.46 -12.86
N ARG A 101 8.84 -25.39 -12.63
CA ARG A 101 10.07 -25.45 -11.83
C ARG A 101 9.79 -25.79 -10.38
N LEU A 102 8.70 -25.26 -9.79
CA LEU A 102 8.24 -25.70 -8.48
C LEU A 102 7.97 -27.20 -8.49
N LYS A 103 7.25 -27.73 -9.51
CA LYS A 103 6.93 -29.15 -9.60
C LYS A 103 8.16 -30.04 -9.75
N GLU A 104 9.15 -29.61 -10.51
CA GLU A 104 10.44 -30.30 -10.63
C GLU A 104 11.22 -30.32 -9.32
N SER A 105 11.23 -29.22 -8.59
CA SER A 105 11.93 -29.07 -7.30
C SER A 105 11.19 -29.79 -6.16
N ARG A 106 9.87 -29.83 -6.22
CA ARG A 106 9.00 -30.37 -5.17
C ARG A 106 7.94 -31.32 -5.76
N PRO A 107 8.39 -32.45 -6.36
CA PRO A 107 7.47 -33.47 -6.89
C PRO A 107 6.63 -34.15 -5.79
N ASP A 108 7.08 -34.08 -4.55
CA ASP A 108 6.51 -34.64 -3.33
C ASP A 108 5.54 -33.71 -2.60
N LEU A 109 5.28 -32.50 -3.13
CA LEU A 109 4.36 -31.56 -2.51
C LEU A 109 2.96 -32.17 -2.42
N ASP A 110 2.46 -32.31 -1.19
CA ASP A 110 1.19 -32.95 -0.86
C ASP A 110 0.49 -32.29 0.35
N GLY A 111 -0.66 -32.81 0.70
CA GLY A 111 -1.42 -32.36 1.86
C GLY A 111 -2.18 -31.05 1.65
N VAL A 112 -2.41 -30.31 2.74
CA VAL A 112 -3.16 -29.06 2.70
C VAL A 112 -2.22 -27.89 2.40
N VAL A 113 -2.42 -27.27 1.24
CA VAL A 113 -1.64 -26.14 0.72
C VAL A 113 -2.49 -24.86 0.77
N GLY A 114 -2.01 -23.87 1.51
CA GLY A 114 -2.66 -22.55 1.53
C GLY A 114 -2.37 -21.74 0.26
N VAL A 115 -3.37 -21.04 -0.25
CA VAL A 115 -3.25 -20.05 -1.35
C VAL A 115 -4.21 -18.92 -1.06
N ASP A 116 -3.83 -17.67 -1.29
CA ASP A 116 -4.78 -16.56 -1.19
C ASP A 116 -5.68 -16.52 -2.44
N PHE A 117 -6.90 -17.03 -2.31
CA PHE A 117 -7.85 -17.08 -3.43
C PHE A 117 -8.32 -15.70 -3.90
N SER A 118 -8.20 -14.67 -3.05
CA SER A 118 -8.59 -13.31 -3.40
C SER A 118 -7.53 -12.54 -4.21
N GLN A 119 -6.27 -12.99 -4.15
CA GLN A 119 -5.14 -12.33 -4.79
C GLN A 119 -4.51 -13.15 -5.92
N THR A 120 -4.71 -14.46 -5.91
CA THR A 120 -4.17 -15.35 -6.95
C THR A 120 -5.10 -15.36 -8.17
N ALA A 121 -4.54 -15.07 -9.35
CA ALA A 121 -5.30 -15.13 -10.59
C ALA A 121 -5.86 -16.55 -10.84
N ALA A 122 -7.08 -16.64 -11.35
CA ALA A 122 -7.74 -17.92 -11.60
C ALA A 122 -6.91 -18.87 -12.47
N SER A 123 -6.26 -18.34 -13.53
CA SER A 123 -5.39 -19.13 -14.40
C SER A 123 -4.19 -19.71 -13.66
N VAL A 124 -3.59 -18.96 -12.76
CA VAL A 124 -2.47 -19.41 -11.91
C VAL A 124 -2.94 -20.51 -10.96
N PHE A 125 -4.11 -20.32 -10.35
CA PHE A 125 -4.69 -21.31 -9.44
C PHE A 125 -5.05 -22.62 -10.18
N ASP A 126 -5.62 -22.54 -11.37
CA ASP A 126 -5.92 -23.73 -12.18
C ASP A 126 -4.65 -24.48 -12.60
N ALA A 127 -3.58 -23.75 -12.96
CA ALA A 127 -2.30 -24.34 -13.28
C ALA A 127 -1.67 -25.04 -12.06
N LEU A 128 -1.76 -24.46 -10.87
CA LEU A 128 -1.32 -25.08 -9.60
C LEU A 128 -2.10 -26.37 -9.32
N ARG A 129 -3.42 -26.37 -9.47
CA ARG A 129 -4.26 -27.56 -9.29
C ARG A 129 -3.91 -28.67 -10.27
N ALA A 130 -3.64 -28.32 -11.52
CA ALA A 130 -3.22 -29.29 -12.54
C ALA A 130 -1.83 -29.87 -12.25
N ALA A 131 -0.90 -29.05 -11.77
CA ALA A 131 0.46 -29.48 -11.45
C ALA A 131 0.51 -30.37 -10.19
N PHE A 132 -0.35 -30.12 -9.20
CA PHE A 132 -0.34 -30.79 -7.90
C PHE A 132 -1.70 -31.43 -7.56
N PRO A 133 -2.14 -32.45 -8.29
CA PRO A 133 -3.44 -33.08 -8.09
C PRO A 133 -3.59 -33.80 -6.73
N GLY A 134 -2.48 -34.11 -6.05
CA GLY A 134 -2.46 -34.68 -4.70
C GLY A 134 -2.65 -33.68 -3.57
N CYS A 135 -2.63 -32.37 -3.88
CA CYS A 135 -2.79 -31.32 -2.89
C CYS A 135 -4.26 -30.97 -2.67
N SER A 136 -4.62 -30.67 -1.42
CA SER A 136 -5.88 -30.02 -1.07
C SER A 136 -5.62 -28.53 -0.85
N PHE A 137 -6.14 -27.69 -1.74
CA PHE A 137 -5.94 -26.25 -1.65
C PHE A 137 -6.98 -25.60 -0.71
N LYS A 138 -6.50 -24.73 0.18
CA LYS A 138 -7.30 -23.99 1.15
C LYS A 138 -7.04 -22.50 1.05
N ASP A 139 -8.10 -21.68 1.20
CA ASP A 139 -7.96 -20.23 1.20
C ASP A 139 -7.17 -19.74 2.42
N ALA A 140 -6.00 -19.19 2.18
CA ALA A 140 -5.13 -18.60 3.18
C ALA A 140 -5.32 -17.07 3.32
N GLY A 141 -6.09 -16.43 2.45
CA GLY A 141 -6.27 -14.99 2.43
C GLY A 141 -6.76 -14.42 3.76
N PRO A 142 -7.81 -14.97 4.41
CA PRO A 142 -8.26 -14.49 5.73
C PRO A 142 -7.17 -14.58 6.80
N MET A 143 -6.38 -15.65 6.83
CA MET A 143 -5.26 -15.84 7.76
C MET A 143 -4.17 -14.80 7.52
N LEU A 144 -3.74 -14.60 6.27
CA LEU A 144 -2.71 -13.62 5.91
C LEU A 144 -3.15 -12.19 6.25
N ARG A 145 -4.40 -11.84 5.99
CA ARG A 145 -4.96 -10.55 6.39
C ARG A 145 -5.00 -10.39 7.92
N GLY A 146 -5.38 -11.44 8.64
CA GLY A 146 -5.40 -11.46 10.11
C GLY A 146 -4.03 -11.18 10.72
N LEU A 147 -2.97 -11.78 10.17
CA LEU A 147 -1.59 -11.55 10.61
C LEU A 147 -1.13 -10.09 10.43
N ARG A 148 -1.61 -9.43 9.37
CA ARG A 148 -1.29 -8.02 9.09
C ARG A 148 -2.06 -7.02 9.96
N LEU A 149 -3.11 -7.42 10.68
CA LEU A 149 -3.85 -6.52 11.57
C LEU A 149 -2.99 -6.02 12.73
N VAL A 150 -2.17 -6.90 13.31
CA VAL A 150 -1.25 -6.57 14.40
C VAL A 150 0.15 -6.44 13.83
N LYS A 151 0.65 -5.20 13.75
CA LYS A 151 1.97 -4.87 13.19
C LYS A 151 3.09 -5.22 14.15
N LEU A 152 4.22 -5.63 13.59
CA LEU A 152 5.49 -5.67 14.30
C LEU A 152 6.07 -4.25 14.44
N PRO A 153 6.97 -3.98 15.40
CA PRO A 153 7.60 -2.67 15.53
C PRO A 153 8.24 -2.18 14.22
N GLU A 154 8.97 -3.05 13.52
CA GLU A 154 9.64 -2.71 12.26
C GLU A 154 8.65 -2.43 11.10
N GLU A 155 7.43 -3.00 11.17
CA GLU A 155 6.35 -2.68 10.23
C GLU A 155 5.80 -1.28 10.51
N ILE A 156 5.69 -0.91 11.80
CA ILE A 156 5.27 0.43 12.22
C ILE A 156 6.27 1.48 11.75
N ASP A 157 7.58 1.24 11.92
CA ASP A 157 8.63 2.14 11.45
C ASP A 157 8.54 2.39 9.93
N ARG A 158 8.25 1.36 9.14
CA ARG A 158 8.07 1.48 7.68
C ARG A 158 6.82 2.30 7.33
N ILE A 159 5.71 2.10 8.04
CA ILE A 159 4.48 2.87 7.86
C ILE A 159 4.73 4.33 8.21
N GLU A 160 5.42 4.60 9.33
CA GLU A 160 5.77 5.95 9.74
C GLU A 160 6.66 6.66 8.70
N MET A 161 7.65 5.95 8.18
CA MET A 161 8.49 6.48 7.11
C MET A 161 7.68 6.81 5.86
N ALA A 162 6.77 5.92 5.45
CA ALA A 162 5.88 6.18 4.32
C ALA A 162 5.00 7.41 4.55
N CYS A 163 4.45 7.60 5.75
CA CYS A 163 3.69 8.80 6.11
C CYS A 163 4.54 10.08 6.05
N ARG A 164 5.77 10.03 6.58
CA ARG A 164 6.71 11.16 6.49
C ARG A 164 7.05 11.55 5.05
N GLN A 165 7.19 10.56 4.17
CA GLN A 165 7.44 10.80 2.74
C GLN A 165 6.26 11.48 2.06
N VAL A 166 5.00 11.15 2.45
CA VAL A 166 3.81 11.86 1.97
C VAL A 166 3.85 13.33 2.41
N ASP A 167 4.12 13.59 3.69
CA ASP A 167 4.18 14.97 4.20
C ASP A 167 5.32 15.75 3.52
N THR A 168 6.50 15.15 3.31
CA THR A 168 7.61 15.74 2.56
C THR A 168 7.18 16.12 1.14
N GLY A 169 6.46 15.22 0.45
CA GLY A 169 5.94 15.46 -0.87
C GLY A 169 5.00 16.67 -0.94
N ILE A 170 4.01 16.69 -0.06
CA ILE A 170 2.99 17.77 -0.04
C ILE A 170 3.60 19.10 0.36
N ILE A 171 4.38 19.14 1.45
CA ILE A 171 5.02 20.37 1.95
C ILE A 171 6.03 20.89 0.93
N GLY A 172 6.84 20.00 0.34
CA GLY A 172 7.80 20.36 -0.71
C GLY A 172 7.11 21.00 -1.92
N ALA A 173 5.97 20.47 -2.36
CA ALA A 173 5.19 21.03 -3.45
C ALA A 173 4.62 22.42 -3.10
N ILE A 174 4.08 22.60 -1.89
CA ILE A 174 3.58 23.89 -1.41
C ILE A 174 4.70 24.91 -1.39
N ASN A 175 5.83 24.61 -0.76
CA ASN A 175 6.98 25.51 -0.69
C ASN A 175 7.54 25.87 -2.07
N HIS A 176 7.53 24.91 -3.01
CA HIS A 176 7.93 25.16 -4.39
C HIS A 176 7.01 26.19 -5.06
N MET A 177 5.70 26.05 -4.87
CA MET A 177 4.72 26.96 -5.42
C MET A 177 4.80 28.36 -4.80
N GLU A 178 5.00 28.45 -3.47
CA GLU A 178 5.20 29.72 -2.75
C GLU A 178 6.50 30.41 -3.17
N GLY A 179 7.61 29.68 -3.29
CA GLY A 179 8.89 30.20 -3.75
C GLY A 179 8.85 30.72 -5.19
N ALA A 180 8.08 30.08 -6.07
CA ALA A 180 7.85 30.56 -7.43
C ALA A 180 7.00 31.84 -7.49
N HIS A 181 6.19 32.09 -6.45
CA HIS A 181 5.41 33.35 -6.31
C HIS A 181 6.28 34.54 -5.95
N SER A 182 7.37 34.36 -5.21
CA SER A 182 8.28 35.42 -4.83
C SER A 182 9.27 35.83 -5.94
N GLY A 183 9.45 34.97 -6.95
CA GLY A 183 10.31 35.23 -8.11
C GLY A 183 9.48 35.44 -9.37
N SER A 184 9.42 36.62 -9.89
CA SER A 184 8.75 37.21 -11.04
C SER A 184 8.24 36.32 -12.23
N ALA A 185 8.36 35.01 -12.22
CA ALA A 185 8.09 34.13 -13.34
C ALA A 185 6.72 33.43 -13.30
N TYR A 186 6.04 33.37 -12.16
CA TYR A 186 4.75 32.70 -12.03
C TYR A 186 3.68 33.67 -11.51
N ARG A 187 2.75 34.01 -12.36
CA ARG A 187 1.55 34.77 -11.97
C ARG A 187 0.59 33.84 -11.22
N LYS A 188 -0.10 34.37 -10.18
CA LYS A 188 -1.24 33.72 -9.48
C LYS A 188 -2.17 33.08 -10.53
N GLY A 189 -2.51 31.82 -10.36
CA GLY A 189 -3.53 31.14 -11.18
C GLY A 189 -3.00 30.33 -12.38
N PHE A 190 -1.70 30.09 -12.49
CA PHE A 190 -1.13 29.35 -13.63
C PHE A 190 -0.73 27.90 -13.35
N TYR A 191 -0.78 27.41 -12.11
CA TYR A 191 -0.56 26.00 -11.85
C TYR A 191 -1.79 25.18 -12.14
N THR A 192 -1.61 24.12 -12.89
CA THR A 192 -2.63 23.08 -13.06
C THR A 192 -2.62 22.11 -11.89
N VAL A 193 -3.74 21.44 -11.66
CA VAL A 193 -3.81 20.33 -10.68
C VAL A 193 -2.79 19.24 -11.00
N PRO A 194 -2.61 18.80 -12.28
CA PRO A 194 -1.55 17.84 -12.62
C PRO A 194 -0.14 18.31 -12.27
N GLU A 195 0.21 19.58 -12.50
CA GLU A 195 1.53 20.12 -12.14
C GLU A 195 1.76 20.10 -10.64
N PHE A 196 0.74 20.43 -9.85
CA PHE A 196 0.82 20.34 -8.40
C PHE A 196 1.08 18.91 -7.92
N ILE A 197 0.31 17.94 -8.44
CA ILE A 197 0.49 16.53 -8.15
C ILE A 197 1.89 16.05 -8.55
N GLU A 198 2.38 16.46 -9.70
CA GLU A 198 3.73 16.11 -10.16
C GLU A 198 4.81 16.66 -9.23
N ARG A 199 4.65 17.86 -8.68
CA ARG A 199 5.57 18.41 -7.66
C ARG A 199 5.53 17.60 -6.37
N VAL A 200 4.34 17.20 -5.91
CA VAL A 200 4.21 16.30 -4.76
C VAL A 200 4.96 14.99 -5.00
N ARG A 201 4.80 14.43 -6.20
CA ARG A 201 5.48 13.19 -6.61
C ARG A 201 7.00 13.33 -6.58
N ILE A 202 7.54 14.40 -7.18
CA ILE A 202 8.99 14.67 -7.23
C ILE A 202 9.56 14.72 -5.81
N HIS A 203 8.99 15.54 -4.93
CA HIS A 203 9.48 15.69 -3.55
C HIS A 203 9.28 14.41 -2.71
N ALA A 204 8.25 13.62 -2.97
CA ALA A 204 8.08 12.33 -2.32
C ALA A 204 9.19 11.32 -2.71
N TYR A 205 9.57 11.28 -4.00
CA TYR A 205 10.69 10.46 -4.47
C TYR A 205 12.05 10.97 -3.95
N GLU A 206 12.26 12.28 -3.88
CA GLU A 206 13.44 12.86 -3.21
C GLU A 206 13.49 12.48 -1.74
N GLY A 207 12.34 12.35 -1.08
CA GLY A 207 12.19 11.83 0.27
C GLY A 207 12.40 10.32 0.42
N GLY A 208 12.66 9.59 -0.68
CA GLY A 208 13.03 8.17 -0.69
C GLY A 208 11.87 7.19 -0.77
N THR A 209 10.68 7.61 -1.23
CA THR A 209 9.59 6.65 -1.50
C THR A 209 9.98 5.69 -2.63
N SER A 210 9.59 4.43 -2.50
CA SER A 210 9.79 3.43 -3.56
C SER A 210 8.66 3.45 -4.60
N MET A 211 7.47 3.85 -4.19
CA MET A 211 6.29 4.02 -5.04
C MET A 211 5.43 5.13 -4.47
N SER A 212 4.68 5.81 -5.33
CA SER A 212 3.68 6.78 -4.90
C SER A 212 2.39 6.63 -5.71
N GLY A 213 1.27 6.97 -5.07
CA GLY A 213 -0.05 6.97 -5.68
C GLY A 213 -0.76 8.29 -5.39
N ASN A 214 -1.39 8.84 -6.41
CA ASN A 214 -2.29 9.97 -6.27
C ASN A 214 -3.72 9.44 -6.20
N MET A 215 -4.42 9.76 -5.11
CA MET A 215 -5.81 9.36 -4.95
C MET A 215 -6.76 10.49 -5.36
N ALA A 216 -6.48 11.74 -4.98
CA ALA A 216 -7.24 12.90 -5.44
C ALA A 216 -6.47 14.21 -5.16
N ALA A 217 -6.53 15.14 -6.08
CA ALA A 217 -6.32 16.56 -5.83
C ALA A 217 -7.50 17.28 -6.44
N VAL A 218 -8.28 17.96 -5.62
CA VAL A 218 -9.57 18.52 -6.01
C VAL A 218 -9.59 20.00 -5.63
N ALA A 219 -10.01 20.83 -6.55
CA ALA A 219 -10.14 22.26 -6.35
C ALA A 219 -11.58 22.73 -6.68
N GLY A 220 -11.99 23.84 -6.12
CA GLY A 220 -13.28 24.47 -6.37
C GLY A 220 -14.48 23.63 -5.87
N GLU A 221 -15.60 23.73 -6.55
CA GLU A 221 -16.87 23.11 -6.14
C GLU A 221 -16.83 21.57 -6.04
N ALA A 222 -15.98 20.93 -6.84
CA ALA A 222 -15.85 19.47 -6.86
C ALA A 222 -15.10 18.87 -5.64
N ILE A 223 -14.66 19.71 -4.70
CA ILE A 223 -13.78 19.31 -3.59
C ILE A 223 -14.37 18.21 -2.67
N GLY A 224 -15.67 18.13 -2.57
CA GLY A 224 -16.37 17.17 -1.72
C GLY A 224 -16.77 15.86 -2.40
N ALA A 225 -16.78 15.81 -3.73
CA ALA A 225 -17.53 14.79 -4.46
C ALA A 225 -16.68 13.85 -5.33
N ASN A 226 -15.40 14.13 -5.55
CA ASN A 226 -14.64 13.42 -6.58
C ASN A 226 -13.32 12.87 -6.07
N TYR A 227 -13.10 11.56 -6.28
CA TYR A 227 -11.84 10.86 -6.00
C TYR A 227 -10.94 10.74 -7.24
N MET A 228 -11.36 11.27 -8.37
CA MET A 228 -10.54 11.26 -9.59
C MET A 228 -9.69 12.52 -9.67
N PRO A 229 -8.44 12.43 -10.13
CA PRO A 229 -7.58 13.59 -10.36
C PRO A 229 -8.26 14.56 -11.32
N GLN A 230 -8.38 15.80 -10.91
CA GLN A 230 -8.93 16.86 -11.77
C GLN A 230 -7.89 17.33 -12.78
N ARG A 231 -8.41 17.76 -13.92
CA ARG A 231 -7.65 18.49 -14.93
C ARG A 231 -8.09 19.96 -14.87
N GLY A 232 -7.17 20.86 -15.07
CA GLY A 232 -7.45 22.29 -15.04
C GLY A 232 -6.52 23.02 -14.09
N PHE A 233 -6.79 24.31 -13.91
CA PHE A 233 -5.98 25.15 -13.05
C PHE A 233 -6.38 25.02 -11.58
N LEU A 234 -5.41 25.16 -10.70
CA LEU A 234 -5.69 25.42 -9.30
C LEU A 234 -6.40 26.77 -9.19
N PRO A 235 -7.34 26.94 -8.25
CA PRO A 235 -7.98 28.22 -8.05
C PRO A 235 -6.94 29.27 -7.64
N SER A 236 -7.14 30.51 -8.05
CA SER A 236 -6.33 31.64 -7.57
C SER A 236 -6.58 31.92 -6.09
N GLU A 237 -7.76 31.55 -5.61
CA GLU A 237 -8.20 31.68 -4.23
C GLU A 237 -9.20 30.59 -3.90
N GLY A 238 -9.13 30.04 -2.69
CA GLY A 238 -10.06 29.03 -2.20
C GLY A 238 -9.39 27.75 -1.70
N LEU A 239 -10.13 26.64 -1.75
CA LEU A 239 -9.69 25.38 -1.19
C LEU A 239 -9.19 24.39 -2.27
N CYS A 240 -8.17 23.66 -1.93
CA CYS A 240 -7.71 22.49 -2.66
C CYS A 240 -7.58 21.29 -1.69
N ARG A 241 -8.17 20.16 -2.03
CA ARG A 241 -7.99 18.89 -1.31
C ARG A 241 -6.98 18.04 -2.06
N ILE A 242 -6.05 17.46 -1.32
CA ILE A 242 -5.14 16.43 -1.83
C ILE A 242 -5.19 15.20 -0.95
N GLU A 243 -5.24 14.04 -1.57
CA GLU A 243 -4.94 12.75 -0.98
C GLU A 243 -3.76 12.14 -1.72
N TYR A 244 -2.76 11.75 -0.99
CA TYR A 244 -1.54 11.19 -1.56
C TYR A 244 -1.05 10.01 -0.73
N ALA A 245 -0.45 9.03 -1.41
CA ALA A 245 0.07 7.82 -0.80
C ALA A 245 1.53 7.61 -1.21
N CYS A 246 2.36 7.19 -0.26
CA CYS A 246 3.72 6.75 -0.49
C CYS A 246 3.93 5.34 0.04
N CYS A 247 4.82 4.60 -0.60
CA CYS A 247 5.20 3.25 -0.18
C CYS A 247 6.67 3.22 0.22
N HIS A 248 6.95 2.72 1.41
CA HIS A 248 8.31 2.49 1.90
C HIS A 248 8.48 1.03 2.32
N GLY A 249 9.38 0.31 1.63
CA GLY A 249 9.63 -1.10 1.93
C GLY A 249 8.37 -1.98 1.89
N GLY A 250 7.42 -1.69 0.99
CA GLY A 250 6.16 -2.41 0.82
C GLY A 250 5.01 -1.95 1.71
N TYR A 251 5.22 -0.97 2.59
CA TYR A 251 4.21 -0.44 3.50
C TYR A 251 3.73 0.93 3.03
N TRP A 252 2.42 1.14 3.04
CA TRP A 252 1.80 2.35 2.55
C TRP A 252 1.45 3.31 3.68
N GLY A 253 1.80 4.59 3.49
CA GLY A 253 1.28 5.72 4.23
C GLY A 253 0.38 6.55 3.34
N VAL A 254 -0.76 7.01 3.87
CA VAL A 254 -1.73 7.84 3.14
C VAL A 254 -2.05 9.08 3.97
N THR A 255 -2.11 10.21 3.31
CA THR A 255 -2.47 11.47 3.95
C THR A 255 -3.45 12.25 3.07
N ALA A 256 -4.48 12.79 3.69
CA ALA A 256 -5.36 13.81 3.11
C ALA A 256 -5.07 15.17 3.74
N ARG A 257 -5.01 16.21 2.92
CA ARG A 257 -4.84 17.59 3.38
C ARG A 257 -5.82 18.51 2.67
N MET A 258 -6.32 19.48 3.42
CA MET A 258 -7.02 20.62 2.87
C MET A 258 -6.05 21.81 2.85
N ILE A 259 -5.87 22.42 1.70
CA ILE A 259 -4.95 23.52 1.46
C ILE A 259 -5.80 24.72 1.10
N HIS A 260 -5.59 25.85 1.75
CA HIS A 260 -6.16 27.14 1.34
C HIS A 260 -5.15 27.88 0.46
N ILE A 261 -5.61 28.35 -0.69
CA ILE A 261 -4.87 29.18 -1.63
C ILE A 261 -5.42 30.59 -1.52
N GLY A 262 -4.55 31.61 -1.41
CA GLY A 262 -4.93 33.00 -1.24
C GLY A 262 -4.57 33.56 0.15
N GLU A 263 -4.77 34.86 0.34
CA GLU A 263 -4.37 35.57 1.56
C GLU A 263 -5.42 35.47 2.67
N ASP A 264 -6.70 35.61 2.33
CA ASP A 264 -7.79 35.68 3.29
C ASP A 264 -8.68 34.44 3.23
N MET A 265 -8.67 33.65 4.30
CA MET A 265 -9.59 32.53 4.45
C MET A 265 -10.94 32.99 5.03
N ASP A 266 -12.05 32.66 4.34
CA ASP A 266 -13.42 32.88 4.87
C ASP A 266 -13.52 32.33 6.31
N PRO A 267 -14.00 33.13 7.28
CA PRO A 267 -14.13 32.70 8.67
C PRO A 267 -14.96 31.41 8.86
N ARG A 268 -15.95 31.15 7.97
CA ARG A 268 -16.75 29.92 7.99
C ARG A 268 -15.92 28.71 7.61
N VAL A 269 -15.04 28.85 6.61
CA VAL A 269 -14.11 27.78 6.19
C VAL A 269 -13.12 27.51 7.32
N ARG A 270 -12.58 28.55 7.93
CA ARG A 270 -11.67 28.43 9.10
C ARG A 270 -12.34 27.68 10.26
N SER A 271 -13.59 28.05 10.59
CA SER A 271 -14.37 27.35 11.64
C SER A 271 -14.59 25.88 11.30
N ALA A 272 -14.97 25.57 10.06
CA ALA A 272 -15.19 24.20 9.60
C ALA A 272 -13.90 23.35 9.69
N CYS A 273 -12.75 23.93 9.34
CA CYS A 273 -11.45 23.26 9.48
C CYS A 273 -11.11 23.00 10.97
N ALA A 274 -11.39 23.94 11.85
CA ALA A 274 -11.18 23.78 13.31
C ALA A 274 -12.10 22.71 13.90
N ASP A 275 -13.38 22.69 13.49
CA ASP A 275 -14.33 21.65 13.89
C ASP A 275 -13.86 20.24 13.44
N ASN A 276 -13.42 20.11 12.18
CA ASN A 276 -12.87 18.85 11.67
C ASN A 276 -11.63 18.40 12.43
N LEU A 277 -10.73 19.33 12.76
CA LEU A 277 -9.54 19.01 13.56
C LEU A 277 -9.94 18.52 14.96
N SER A 278 -10.92 19.16 15.58
CA SER A 278 -11.44 18.76 16.89
C SER A 278 -12.05 17.36 16.87
N LEU A 279 -12.81 17.01 15.83
CA LEU A 279 -13.35 15.68 15.65
C LEU A 279 -12.26 14.62 15.40
N LYS A 280 -11.22 14.97 14.63
CA LYS A 280 -10.05 14.11 14.46
C LYS A 280 -9.34 13.85 15.79
N MET A 281 -9.12 14.89 16.60
CA MET A 281 -8.49 14.73 17.92
C MET A 281 -9.33 13.87 18.83
N LEU A 282 -10.66 14.07 18.86
CA LEU A 282 -11.58 13.21 19.61
C LEU A 282 -11.46 11.73 19.19
N ALA A 283 -11.43 11.47 17.88
CA ALA A 283 -11.25 10.10 17.38
C ALA A 283 -9.93 9.49 17.85
N LEU A 284 -8.84 10.26 17.77
CA LEU A 284 -7.50 9.80 18.21
C LEU A 284 -7.47 9.52 19.73
N ASP A 285 -8.08 10.37 20.55
CA ASP A 285 -8.15 10.17 21.99
C ASP A 285 -8.99 8.94 22.41
N MET A 286 -9.93 8.54 21.55
CA MET A 286 -10.73 7.33 21.75
C MET A 286 -10.02 6.05 21.32
N LEU A 287 -8.97 6.12 20.51
CA LEU A 287 -8.23 4.95 20.01
C LEU A 287 -7.46 4.26 21.14
N ARG A 288 -8.11 3.26 21.76
CA ARG A 288 -7.54 2.45 22.85
C ARG A 288 -7.89 0.99 22.64
N PRO A 289 -7.08 0.04 23.15
CA PRO A 289 -7.43 -1.36 23.15
C PRO A 289 -8.81 -1.60 23.79
N GLY A 290 -9.66 -2.36 23.12
CA GLY A 290 -11.01 -2.72 23.59
C GLY A 290 -12.13 -1.75 23.18
N VAL A 291 -11.83 -0.60 22.59
CA VAL A 291 -12.88 0.31 22.06
C VAL A 291 -13.41 -0.23 20.74
N ALA A 292 -14.73 -0.28 20.60
CA ALA A 292 -15.35 -0.67 19.32
C ALA A 292 -15.24 0.45 18.28
N CYS A 293 -14.94 0.09 17.04
CA CYS A 293 -14.88 1.08 15.94
C CYS A 293 -16.21 1.82 15.75
N SER A 294 -17.35 1.19 16.04
CA SER A 294 -18.67 1.80 16.03
C SER A 294 -18.82 2.95 17.02
N ASP A 295 -18.16 2.88 18.17
CA ASP A 295 -18.25 3.92 19.21
C ASP A 295 -17.48 5.16 18.76
N ILE A 296 -16.28 4.97 18.19
CA ILE A 296 -15.48 6.06 17.61
C ILE A 296 -16.25 6.70 16.44
N HIS A 297 -16.78 5.88 15.54
CA HIS A 297 -17.59 6.37 14.42
C HIS A 297 -18.82 7.17 14.93
N GLY A 298 -19.56 6.64 15.90
CA GLY A 298 -20.72 7.30 16.48
C GLY A 298 -20.37 8.65 17.13
N ALA A 299 -19.23 8.75 17.81
CA ALA A 299 -18.77 9.98 18.43
C ALA A 299 -18.40 11.08 17.40
N VAL A 300 -17.87 10.69 16.24
CA VAL A 300 -17.48 11.62 15.17
C VAL A 300 -18.66 12.03 14.30
N VAL A 301 -19.58 11.10 13.96
CA VAL A 301 -20.66 11.34 12.99
C VAL A 301 -21.90 11.97 13.64
N LYS A 302 -22.27 11.56 14.84
CA LYS A 302 -23.46 12.09 15.54
C LYS A 302 -23.48 13.63 15.69
N PRO A 303 -22.37 14.33 16.01
CA PRO A 303 -22.36 15.78 16.05
C PRO A 303 -22.65 16.44 14.69
N GLN A 304 -22.45 15.74 13.56
CA GLN A 304 -22.68 16.26 12.21
C GLN A 304 -24.16 16.11 11.76
N SER A 305 -24.91 15.18 12.34
CA SER A 305 -26.30 14.90 11.93
C SER A 305 -27.34 15.89 12.44
N GLY A 306 -26.99 16.81 13.36
CA GLY A 306 -27.89 17.77 14.00
C GLY A 306 -28.00 19.16 13.38
N ALA A 307 -27.15 19.49 12.46
CA ALA A 307 -27.23 20.68 11.56
C ALA A 307 -26.30 20.44 10.40
N SER A 308 -26.72 20.78 9.19
CA SER A 308 -25.76 20.94 8.07
C SER A 308 -24.76 22.04 8.47
N ARG A 309 -23.69 21.66 9.17
CA ARG A 309 -22.64 22.60 9.61
C ARG A 309 -21.76 23.07 8.46
N PHE A 310 -21.97 22.49 7.30
CA PHE A 310 -21.35 22.97 6.07
C PHE A 310 -22.41 23.65 5.22
N PRO A 311 -22.59 24.98 5.35
CA PRO A 311 -23.31 25.72 4.34
C PRO A 311 -22.61 25.43 3.00
N ALA A 312 -23.41 25.31 1.92
CA ALA A 312 -22.85 25.26 0.59
C ALA A 312 -21.84 26.41 0.48
N LEU A 313 -20.57 26.06 0.21
CA LEU A 313 -19.55 27.07 -0.02
C LEU A 313 -20.02 27.93 -1.20
N PRO A 314 -19.94 29.27 -1.14
CA PRO A 314 -20.27 30.11 -2.28
C PRO A 314 -19.42 29.67 -3.48
N ALA A 315 -20.07 29.69 -4.66
CA ALA A 315 -19.47 29.37 -5.95
C ALA A 315 -18.27 30.26 -6.26
#